data_07ccfe35d744b25059fbd1fbd5c70faa
#
_entry.id   07ccfe35d744b25059fbd1fbd5c70faa
#
_cell.length_a   1.000
_cell.length_b   1.000
_cell.length_c   1.000
_cell.angle_alpha   90.00
_cell.angle_beta   90.00
_cell.angle_gamma   90.00
#
_symmetry.space_group_name_H-M   'P 1'
#
loop_
_entity.id
_entity.type
_entity.pdbx_description
1 polymer ?
#
loop_
_entity_poly.entity_id
_entity_poly.type
_entity_poly.pdbx_seq_one_letter_code
_entity_poly.pdbx_strand_id
1 'polypeptide(L)'
;MDWEIISPAQVLYLIAVGFYLLFFALFLRYFFWKWYSYRNYWRKRLALDREKVAALAASKNLELPFFTILVPARNEADVIANTIEHLASLNYPNDHYEILVITDEKEALAKSSGEHTGPTTMEVVEAKIREFAGRQDVPQLKHCTVPYDFDGRFRGSRRGYTIPSTKGRALNYGLEFVDPRTTICGFYDAESHPEADVLLYIAWSWLHDPRERIWQGPVFQVRNFYQLGVITKIAAIYQAISHEIYLPVLMRKLPFVGGTNLFVGRRLLERIGGYDHRALTEDLELGVRAYLETGVWAEYFPYYSTEQTPATFHAFFRQRLRWGSGHLQVCDKFRYAYQYSWDKRGPLLYNLFWKGQGEWLLYQGAVLVPLSILFLGLNGGLDPSILPLGFRTVLHYLVFIYFAFTFYAYGHFSRHMAPVTWWQQLGGALQLLALPFASFFLPLPYTTASIMKALNRQPQTWVKTPRTKEATR
;
A
#
# COMPACT_ATOMS: atom_id res chain seq x y z
N MET A 1 52.94 -6.97 -26.56
CA MET A 1 51.71 -6.81 -25.71
C MET A 1 50.69 -7.78 -26.26
N ASP A 2 50.72 -9.02 -25.76
CA ASP A 2 49.72 -10.02 -26.15
C ASP A 2 48.39 -9.60 -25.52
N TRP A 3 47.47 -9.15 -26.36
CA TRP A 3 46.11 -8.95 -25.97
C TRP A 3 45.50 -10.34 -25.73
N GLU A 4 45.50 -10.82 -24.50
CA GLU A 4 44.73 -12.01 -24.15
C GLU A 4 43.30 -11.77 -24.59
N ILE A 5 42.82 -12.52 -25.55
CA ILE A 5 41.46 -12.44 -26.06
C ILE A 5 40.54 -12.89 -24.91
N ILE A 6 39.81 -11.95 -24.32
CA ILE A 6 38.85 -12.22 -23.26
C ILE A 6 37.88 -13.27 -23.77
N SER A 7 37.76 -14.40 -23.07
CA SER A 7 36.84 -15.47 -23.44
C SER A 7 35.39 -15.02 -23.29
N PRO A 8 34.44 -15.58 -24.06
CA PRO A 8 33.02 -15.29 -23.89
C PRO A 8 32.49 -15.51 -22.45
N ALA A 9 33.04 -16.52 -21.75
CA ALA A 9 32.69 -16.79 -20.33
C ALA A 9 33.17 -15.65 -19.41
N GLN A 10 34.35 -15.09 -19.66
CA GLN A 10 34.84 -13.93 -18.89
C GLN A 10 34.02 -12.67 -19.16
N VAL A 11 33.57 -12.46 -20.41
CA VAL A 11 32.67 -11.33 -20.74
C VAL A 11 31.34 -11.47 -19.99
N LEU A 12 30.74 -12.66 -20.00
CA LEU A 12 29.51 -12.93 -19.26
C LEU A 12 29.69 -12.71 -17.74
N TYR A 13 30.81 -13.14 -17.19
CA TYR A 13 31.16 -12.93 -15.79
C TYR A 13 31.25 -11.43 -15.45
N LEU A 14 31.94 -10.62 -16.26
CA LEU A 14 32.03 -9.16 -16.05
C LEU A 14 30.68 -8.47 -16.17
N ILE A 15 29.81 -8.90 -17.10
CA ILE A 15 28.45 -8.40 -17.22
C ILE A 15 27.67 -8.67 -15.93
N ALA A 16 27.79 -9.86 -15.35
CA ALA A 16 27.10 -10.18 -14.09
C ALA A 16 27.63 -9.39 -12.91
N VAL A 17 28.92 -9.20 -12.84
CA VAL A 17 29.50 -8.31 -11.81
C VAL A 17 28.92 -6.90 -11.95
N GLY A 18 28.77 -6.40 -13.19
CA GLY A 18 28.11 -5.13 -13.45
C GLY A 18 26.67 -5.08 -12.91
N PHE A 19 25.87 -6.12 -13.19
CA PHE A 19 24.50 -6.22 -12.66
C PHE A 19 24.45 -6.40 -11.14
N TYR A 20 25.38 -7.15 -10.57
CA TYR A 20 25.53 -7.30 -9.14
C TYR A 20 25.83 -5.95 -8.45
N LEU A 21 26.77 -5.18 -8.98
CA LEU A 21 27.07 -3.83 -8.50
C LEU A 21 25.87 -2.89 -8.66
N LEU A 22 25.16 -2.98 -9.78
CA LEU A 22 23.93 -2.23 -9.99
C LEU A 22 22.88 -2.56 -8.92
N PHE A 23 22.68 -3.85 -8.63
CA PHE A 23 21.75 -4.27 -7.56
C PHE A 23 22.12 -3.64 -6.22
N PHE A 24 23.40 -3.67 -5.83
CA PHE A 24 23.84 -3.06 -4.57
C PHE A 24 23.80 -1.55 -4.60
N ALA A 25 24.08 -0.89 -5.73
CA ALA A 25 23.88 0.55 -5.87
C ALA A 25 22.41 0.95 -5.67
N LEU A 26 21.48 0.15 -6.21
CA LEU A 26 20.04 0.32 -5.98
C LEU A 26 19.68 0.06 -4.52
N PHE A 27 20.28 -0.92 -3.87
CA PHE A 27 20.09 -1.21 -2.45
C PHE A 27 20.63 -0.09 -1.56
N LEU A 28 21.81 0.45 -1.82
CA LEU A 28 22.42 1.52 -1.02
C LEU A 28 21.56 2.80 -0.99
N ARG A 29 20.67 2.99 -1.96
CA ARG A 29 19.67 4.09 -1.93
C ARG A 29 18.77 4.04 -0.69
N TYR A 30 18.56 2.87 -0.09
CA TYR A 30 17.76 2.73 1.14
C TYR A 30 18.33 3.54 2.30
N PHE A 31 19.66 3.66 2.42
CA PHE A 31 20.29 4.46 3.46
C PHE A 31 20.03 5.96 3.25
N PHE A 32 20.11 6.44 2.00
CA PHE A 32 19.72 7.81 1.68
C PHE A 32 18.23 8.07 1.94
N TRP A 33 17.35 7.17 1.53
CA TRP A 33 15.92 7.29 1.76
C TRP A 33 15.58 7.29 3.25
N LYS A 34 16.24 6.44 4.03
CA LYS A 34 16.10 6.42 5.48
C LYS A 34 16.51 7.75 6.08
N TRP A 35 17.70 8.25 5.74
CA TRP A 35 18.17 9.55 6.20
C TRP A 35 17.17 10.67 5.85
N TYR A 36 16.70 10.73 4.60
CA TYR A 36 15.74 11.73 4.13
C TYR A 36 14.40 11.64 4.88
N SER A 37 13.81 10.44 4.96
CA SER A 37 12.51 10.18 5.59
C SER A 37 12.54 10.55 7.08
N TYR A 38 13.56 10.10 7.81
CA TYR A 38 13.70 10.38 9.23
C TYR A 38 13.96 11.86 9.49
N ARG A 39 14.85 12.50 8.73
CA ARG A 39 15.14 13.94 8.89
C ARG A 39 13.91 14.82 8.66
N ASN A 40 13.09 14.50 7.67
CA ASN A 40 12.00 15.38 7.25
C ASN A 40 10.65 15.06 7.88
N TYR A 41 10.42 13.82 8.31
CA TYR A 41 9.11 13.36 8.79
C TYR A 41 9.18 12.70 10.17
N TRP A 42 9.82 11.55 10.33
CA TRP A 42 9.74 10.75 11.55
C TRP A 42 10.31 11.43 12.79
N ARG A 43 11.44 12.16 12.68
CA ARG A 43 12.02 12.93 13.78
C ARG A 43 11.25 14.20 14.10
N LYS A 44 10.42 14.66 13.17
CA LYS A 44 9.60 15.87 13.36
C LYS A 44 8.17 15.52 13.79
N ARG A 45 7.92 14.26 14.06
CA ARG A 45 6.63 13.81 14.55
C ARG A 45 6.31 14.51 15.87
N LEU A 46 5.13 15.13 15.92
CA LEU A 46 4.69 15.91 17.05
C LEU A 46 4.03 15.02 18.10
N ALA A 47 4.26 15.31 19.38
CA ALA A 47 3.44 14.77 20.45
C ALA A 47 2.19 15.66 20.58
N LEU A 48 1.13 15.23 19.91
CA LEU A 48 -0.17 15.92 19.91
C LEU A 48 -1.09 15.30 20.95
N ASP A 49 -1.89 16.17 21.57
CA ASP A 49 -3.03 15.78 22.42
C ASP A 49 -4.26 16.61 22.03
N ARG A 50 -5.43 16.22 22.55
CA ARG A 50 -6.70 16.88 22.22
C ARG A 50 -6.70 18.36 22.62
N GLU A 51 -6.08 18.71 23.73
CA GLU A 51 -6.04 20.09 24.25
C GLU A 51 -5.23 21.01 23.32
N LYS A 52 -4.07 20.57 22.85
CA LYS A 52 -3.25 21.32 21.89
C LYS A 52 -3.97 21.57 20.58
N VAL A 53 -4.66 20.55 20.05
CA VAL A 53 -5.40 20.67 18.78
C VAL A 53 -6.62 21.59 18.97
N ALA A 54 -7.34 21.48 20.09
CA ALA A 54 -8.45 22.39 20.42
C ALA A 54 -7.97 23.85 20.63
N ALA A 55 -6.86 24.05 21.33
CA ALA A 55 -6.28 25.38 21.51
C ALA A 55 -5.83 26.01 20.17
N LEU A 56 -5.29 25.20 19.25
CA LEU A 56 -4.96 25.66 17.90
C LEU A 56 -6.21 26.08 17.13
N ALA A 57 -7.29 25.29 17.17
CA ALA A 57 -8.56 25.62 16.54
C ALA A 57 -9.11 26.94 17.06
N ALA A 58 -9.17 27.12 18.38
CA ALA A 58 -9.60 28.35 19.02
C ALA A 58 -8.73 29.58 18.61
N SER A 59 -7.40 29.42 18.58
CA SER A 59 -6.47 30.49 18.18
C SER A 59 -6.64 30.95 16.75
N LYS A 60 -7.17 30.09 15.88
CA LYS A 60 -7.45 30.35 14.46
C LYS A 60 -8.90 30.76 14.21
N ASN A 61 -9.74 30.75 15.23
CA ASN A 61 -11.19 30.94 15.10
C ASN A 61 -11.82 29.94 14.10
N LEU A 62 -11.38 28.68 14.17
CA LEU A 62 -11.85 27.57 13.37
C LEU A 62 -12.47 26.50 14.27
N GLU A 63 -13.44 25.75 13.75
CA GLU A 63 -13.95 24.54 14.39
C GLU A 63 -13.01 23.35 14.11
N LEU A 64 -13.04 22.34 14.99
CA LEU A 64 -12.37 21.08 14.74
C LEU A 64 -12.96 20.43 13.49
N PRO A 65 -12.14 19.88 12.56
CA PRO A 65 -12.68 19.20 11.39
C PRO A 65 -13.45 17.94 11.79
N PHE A 66 -14.60 17.74 11.17
CA PHE A 66 -15.37 16.50 11.31
C PHE A 66 -14.89 15.46 10.31
N PHE A 67 -14.62 14.24 10.78
CA PHE A 67 -14.16 13.14 9.94
C PHE A 67 -15.27 12.12 9.70
N THR A 68 -15.39 11.64 8.45
CA THR A 68 -16.04 10.36 8.16
C THR A 68 -14.98 9.36 7.73
N ILE A 69 -14.87 8.26 8.49
CA ILE A 69 -13.96 7.15 8.17
C ILE A 69 -14.75 6.12 7.37
N LEU A 70 -14.42 5.97 6.07
CA LEU A 70 -15.06 5.04 5.15
C LEU A 70 -14.27 3.71 5.12
N VAL A 71 -14.98 2.60 5.39
CA VAL A 71 -14.40 1.25 5.43
C VAL A 71 -15.18 0.35 4.47
N PRO A 72 -14.73 0.21 3.19
CA PRO A 72 -15.34 -0.73 2.27
C PRO A 72 -15.02 -2.17 2.68
N ALA A 73 -16.03 -2.97 2.93
CA ALA A 73 -15.90 -4.32 3.45
C ALA A 73 -16.84 -5.30 2.71
N ARG A 74 -16.28 -6.28 2.02
CA ARG A 74 -17.01 -7.35 1.35
C ARG A 74 -16.34 -8.69 1.63
N ASN A 75 -17.08 -9.65 2.18
CA ASN A 75 -16.55 -10.94 2.66
C ASN A 75 -15.41 -10.73 3.69
N GLU A 76 -15.60 -9.79 4.63
CA GLU A 76 -14.61 -9.41 5.67
C GLU A 76 -15.14 -9.69 7.08
N ALA A 77 -16.10 -10.60 7.23
CA ALA A 77 -16.71 -10.95 8.52
C ALA A 77 -15.69 -11.35 9.60
N ASP A 78 -14.57 -11.99 9.19
CA ASP A 78 -13.53 -12.47 10.11
C ASP A 78 -12.66 -11.34 10.72
N VAL A 79 -12.66 -10.12 10.16
CA VAL A 79 -11.74 -9.04 10.59
C VAL A 79 -12.43 -7.72 10.91
N ILE A 80 -13.61 -7.47 10.34
CA ILE A 80 -14.26 -6.15 10.40
C ILE A 80 -14.62 -5.71 11.83
N ALA A 81 -15.01 -6.64 12.70
CA ALA A 81 -15.35 -6.31 14.09
C ALA A 81 -14.16 -5.70 14.84
N ASN A 82 -12.97 -6.31 14.72
CA ASN A 82 -11.74 -5.82 15.35
C ASN A 82 -11.34 -4.44 14.80
N THR A 83 -11.54 -4.22 13.50
CA THR A 83 -11.24 -2.94 12.86
C THR A 83 -12.17 -1.84 13.34
N ILE A 84 -13.49 -2.13 13.48
CA ILE A 84 -14.45 -1.17 14.04
C ILE A 84 -14.05 -0.77 15.45
N GLU A 85 -13.72 -1.73 16.32
CA GLU A 85 -13.27 -1.46 17.69
C GLU A 85 -12.01 -0.60 17.72
N HIS A 86 -11.03 -0.93 16.86
CA HIS A 86 -9.79 -0.18 16.77
C HIS A 86 -10.04 1.26 16.29
N LEU A 87 -10.85 1.46 15.25
CA LEU A 87 -11.22 2.78 14.76
C LEU A 87 -12.03 3.58 15.78
N ALA A 88 -12.87 2.92 16.58
CA ALA A 88 -13.60 3.56 17.65
C ALA A 88 -12.73 4.00 18.84
N SER A 89 -11.52 3.44 18.97
CA SER A 89 -10.56 3.79 20.03
C SER A 89 -9.56 4.90 19.62
N LEU A 90 -9.76 5.56 18.48
CA LEU A 90 -8.89 6.64 18.04
C LEU A 90 -8.94 7.84 19.00
N ASN A 91 -7.80 8.47 19.21
CA ASN A 91 -7.67 9.62 20.10
C ASN A 91 -8.17 10.90 19.42
N TYR A 92 -9.51 11.03 19.31
CA TYR A 92 -10.18 12.23 18.80
C TYR A 92 -11.54 12.39 19.51
N PRO A 93 -12.16 13.57 19.58
CA PRO A 93 -13.49 13.72 20.16
C PRO A 93 -14.52 12.86 19.40
N ASN A 94 -15.25 12.02 20.12
CA ASN A 94 -16.20 11.04 19.54
C ASN A 94 -17.36 11.69 18.76
N ASP A 95 -17.71 12.92 19.10
CA ASP A 95 -18.73 13.74 18.44
C ASP A 95 -18.21 14.46 17.18
N HIS A 96 -16.91 14.34 16.87
CA HIS A 96 -16.26 14.96 15.71
C HIS A 96 -15.77 13.95 14.68
N TYR A 97 -16.14 12.67 14.80
CA TYR A 97 -15.95 11.69 13.73
C TYR A 97 -17.00 10.58 13.78
N GLU A 98 -17.17 9.94 12.64
CA GLU A 98 -18.01 8.77 12.47
C GLU A 98 -17.26 7.68 11.70
N ILE A 99 -17.70 6.44 11.86
CA ILE A 99 -17.25 5.28 11.10
C ILE A 99 -18.39 4.84 10.18
N LEU A 100 -18.16 4.83 8.87
CA LEU A 100 -19.12 4.37 7.87
C LEU A 100 -18.60 3.09 7.22
N VAL A 101 -19.17 1.95 7.58
CA VAL A 101 -18.85 0.67 6.94
C VAL A 101 -19.74 0.47 5.72
N ILE A 102 -19.10 0.11 4.59
CA ILE A 102 -19.76 -0.03 3.29
C ILE A 102 -19.69 -1.50 2.87
N THR A 103 -20.83 -2.20 2.90
CA THR A 103 -20.94 -3.60 2.48
C THR A 103 -21.48 -3.72 1.05
N ASP A 104 -21.56 -4.93 0.51
CA ASP A 104 -22.06 -5.20 -0.84
C ASP A 104 -23.24 -6.18 -0.76
N GLU A 105 -24.39 -5.83 -1.32
CA GLU A 105 -25.60 -6.64 -1.35
C GLU A 105 -25.38 -8.05 -1.92
N LYS A 106 -24.40 -8.20 -2.81
CA LYS A 106 -24.05 -9.50 -3.41
C LYS A 106 -23.55 -10.54 -2.39
N GLU A 107 -23.02 -10.09 -1.24
CA GLU A 107 -22.63 -11.01 -0.17
C GLU A 107 -23.88 -11.64 0.47
N ALA A 108 -24.91 -10.85 0.71
CA ALA A 108 -26.20 -11.35 1.21
C ALA A 108 -26.90 -12.24 0.18
N LEU A 109 -26.86 -11.87 -1.10
CA LEU A 109 -27.40 -12.70 -2.19
C LEU A 109 -26.67 -14.05 -2.30
N ALA A 110 -25.33 -14.07 -2.21
CA ALA A 110 -24.54 -15.31 -2.21
C ALA A 110 -24.85 -16.21 -1.00
N LYS A 111 -25.17 -15.62 0.16
CA LYS A 111 -25.62 -16.37 1.33
C LYS A 111 -27.01 -16.97 1.11
N SER A 112 -27.95 -16.21 0.57
CA SER A 112 -29.33 -16.69 0.30
C SER A 112 -29.36 -17.78 -0.78
N SER A 113 -28.43 -17.79 -1.75
CA SER A 113 -28.28 -18.85 -2.75
C SER A 113 -27.50 -20.07 -2.27
N GLY A 114 -26.97 -20.06 -1.04
CA GLY A 114 -26.16 -21.15 -0.49
C GLY A 114 -24.70 -21.18 -0.95
N GLU A 115 -24.25 -20.20 -1.71
CA GLU A 115 -22.84 -20.07 -2.17
C GLU A 115 -21.91 -19.57 -1.04
N HIS A 116 -22.46 -18.96 0.00
CA HIS A 116 -21.70 -18.47 1.14
C HIS A 116 -22.23 -19.10 2.43
N THR A 117 -21.30 -19.63 3.25
CA THR A 117 -21.60 -20.21 4.56
C THR A 117 -21.00 -19.37 5.68
N GLY A 118 -21.71 -19.20 6.78
CA GLY A 118 -21.27 -18.39 7.92
C GLY A 118 -21.89 -16.98 7.93
N PRO A 119 -21.44 -16.11 8.85
CA PRO A 119 -21.94 -14.74 8.94
C PRO A 119 -21.45 -13.90 7.75
N THR A 120 -22.32 -13.02 7.27
CA THR A 120 -21.93 -11.99 6.30
C THR A 120 -21.25 -10.82 7.02
N THR A 121 -20.46 -10.04 6.27
CA THR A 121 -19.88 -8.79 6.78
C THR A 121 -20.97 -7.86 7.33
N MET A 122 -22.09 -7.76 6.64
CA MET A 122 -23.27 -6.97 7.05
C MET A 122 -23.80 -7.39 8.43
N GLU A 123 -24.01 -8.69 8.64
CA GLU A 123 -24.51 -9.21 9.93
C GLU A 123 -23.58 -8.87 11.10
N VAL A 124 -22.26 -8.95 10.88
CA VAL A 124 -21.25 -8.58 11.89
C VAL A 124 -21.28 -7.08 12.19
N VAL A 125 -21.40 -6.24 11.15
CA VAL A 125 -21.48 -4.78 11.30
C VAL A 125 -22.77 -4.37 12.04
N GLU A 126 -23.91 -4.96 11.70
CA GLU A 126 -25.18 -4.70 12.38
C GLU A 126 -25.15 -5.13 13.85
N ALA A 127 -24.46 -6.22 14.17
CA ALA A 127 -24.23 -6.64 15.55
C ALA A 127 -23.42 -5.57 16.32
N LYS A 128 -22.36 -5.03 15.70
CA LYS A 128 -21.55 -3.94 16.29
C LYS A 128 -22.34 -2.64 16.43
N ILE A 129 -23.22 -2.30 15.49
CA ILE A 129 -24.09 -1.12 15.62
C ILE A 129 -25.00 -1.28 16.84
N ARG A 130 -25.60 -2.47 17.06
CA ARG A 130 -26.43 -2.73 18.27
C ARG A 130 -25.59 -2.65 19.54
N GLU A 131 -24.35 -3.13 19.55
CA GLU A 131 -23.45 -3.05 20.70
C GLU A 131 -23.05 -1.60 21.03
N PHE A 132 -22.88 -0.75 20.02
CA PHE A 132 -22.51 0.67 20.18
C PHE A 132 -23.74 1.56 20.50
N ALA A 133 -24.94 1.06 20.29
CA ALA A 133 -26.17 1.83 20.50
C ALA A 133 -26.27 2.34 21.95
N GLY A 134 -26.44 3.66 22.11
CA GLY A 134 -26.56 4.31 23.42
C GLY A 134 -25.23 4.57 24.16
N ARG A 135 -24.10 4.14 23.63
CA ARG A 135 -22.77 4.45 24.18
C ARG A 135 -22.33 5.86 23.79
N GLN A 136 -21.82 6.62 24.76
CA GLN A 136 -21.25 7.97 24.52
C GLN A 136 -19.72 7.95 24.41
N ASP A 137 -19.09 6.84 24.79
CA ASP A 137 -17.63 6.66 24.79
C ASP A 137 -17.08 6.19 23.44
N VAL A 138 -17.93 6.04 22.43
CA VAL A 138 -17.57 5.62 21.05
C VAL A 138 -18.16 6.60 20.02
N PRO A 139 -17.52 6.72 18.84
CA PRO A 139 -18.08 7.53 17.75
C PRO A 139 -19.34 6.88 17.16
N GLN A 140 -20.05 7.64 16.35
CA GLN A 140 -21.18 7.11 15.61
C GLN A 140 -20.71 6.04 14.61
N LEU A 141 -21.29 4.84 14.68
CA LEU A 141 -21.09 3.77 13.72
C LEU A 141 -22.28 3.71 12.75
N LYS A 142 -22.01 3.90 11.47
CA LYS A 142 -23.01 3.84 10.39
C LYS A 142 -22.71 2.68 9.45
N HIS A 143 -23.73 2.27 8.72
CA HIS A 143 -23.65 1.22 7.71
C HIS A 143 -24.44 1.61 6.46
N CYS A 144 -23.89 1.30 5.29
CA CYS A 144 -24.63 1.31 4.04
C CYS A 144 -24.26 0.08 3.18
N THR A 145 -25.24 -0.39 2.39
CA THR A 145 -25.07 -1.56 1.52
C THR A 145 -25.17 -1.15 0.06
N VAL A 146 -24.13 -1.40 -0.69
CA VAL A 146 -24.04 -1.09 -2.14
C VAL A 146 -24.99 -2.02 -2.90
N PRO A 147 -26.02 -1.51 -3.61
CA PRO A 147 -26.91 -2.34 -4.41
C PRO A 147 -26.18 -3.12 -5.49
N TYR A 148 -26.61 -4.35 -5.80
CA TYR A 148 -25.95 -5.22 -6.78
C TYR A 148 -25.86 -4.59 -8.19
N ASP A 149 -26.78 -3.68 -8.49
CA ASP A 149 -26.95 -3.02 -9.78
C ASP A 149 -26.53 -1.54 -9.79
N PHE A 150 -25.90 -1.03 -8.73
CA PHE A 150 -25.35 0.32 -8.69
C PHE A 150 -24.21 0.48 -9.72
N ASP A 151 -24.25 1.53 -10.54
CA ASP A 151 -23.32 1.72 -11.68
C ASP A 151 -21.88 2.08 -11.33
N GLY A 152 -21.63 2.39 -10.04
CA GLY A 152 -20.30 2.66 -9.50
C GLY A 152 -19.81 4.10 -9.65
N ARG A 153 -20.55 4.99 -10.28
CA ARG A 153 -20.17 6.40 -10.41
C ARG A 153 -20.48 7.16 -9.13
N PHE A 154 -19.75 8.19 -8.85
CA PHE A 154 -20.12 9.14 -7.80
C PHE A 154 -21.47 9.80 -8.17
N ARG A 155 -22.42 9.77 -7.22
CA ARG A 155 -23.82 10.15 -7.46
C ARG A 155 -24.45 9.39 -8.64
N GLY A 156 -24.11 8.11 -8.72
CA GLY A 156 -24.57 7.21 -9.78
C GLY A 156 -25.98 6.71 -9.58
N SER A 157 -26.40 5.76 -10.40
CA SER A 157 -27.77 5.24 -10.42
C SER A 157 -27.81 3.71 -10.50
N ARG A 158 -28.96 3.13 -10.21
CA ARG A 158 -29.25 1.71 -10.40
C ARG A 158 -29.50 1.40 -11.87
N ARG A 159 -29.00 0.24 -12.35
CA ARG A 159 -29.08 -0.13 -13.77
C ARG A 159 -30.01 -1.32 -14.05
N GLY A 160 -30.46 -2.02 -13.02
CA GLY A 160 -31.30 -3.21 -13.14
C GLY A 160 -30.56 -4.49 -13.56
N TYR A 161 -29.22 -4.44 -13.70
CA TYR A 161 -28.38 -5.61 -13.95
C TYR A 161 -27.11 -5.61 -13.09
N THR A 162 -26.53 -6.78 -12.89
CA THR A 162 -25.38 -6.94 -12.00
C THR A 162 -24.14 -6.19 -12.51
N ILE A 163 -23.60 -5.31 -11.68
CA ILE A 163 -22.37 -4.55 -11.95
C ILE A 163 -21.22 -5.16 -11.15
N PRO A 164 -20.02 -5.39 -11.71
CA PRO A 164 -18.88 -5.92 -10.98
C PRO A 164 -18.55 -5.12 -9.72
N SER A 165 -18.27 -5.81 -8.61
CA SER A 165 -17.89 -5.14 -7.36
C SER A 165 -16.43 -4.70 -7.43
N THR A 166 -16.18 -3.41 -7.18
CA THR A 166 -14.87 -2.82 -7.04
C THR A 166 -14.82 -1.93 -5.79
N LYS A 167 -13.63 -1.67 -5.27
CA LYS A 167 -13.46 -0.79 -4.10
C LYS A 167 -13.92 0.63 -4.43
N GLY A 168 -13.54 1.17 -5.61
CA GLY A 168 -13.97 2.49 -6.05
C GLY A 168 -15.50 2.62 -6.17
N ARG A 169 -16.19 1.55 -6.63
CA ARG A 169 -17.67 1.48 -6.66
C ARG A 169 -18.27 1.61 -5.26
N ALA A 170 -17.72 0.86 -4.31
CA ALA A 170 -18.20 0.91 -2.92
C ALA A 170 -17.95 2.28 -2.30
N LEU A 171 -16.75 2.84 -2.46
CA LEU A 171 -16.41 4.16 -1.94
C LEU A 171 -17.30 5.26 -2.52
N ASN A 172 -17.57 5.25 -3.83
CA ASN A 172 -18.46 6.23 -4.45
C ASN A 172 -19.88 6.15 -3.89
N TYR A 173 -20.40 4.96 -3.62
CA TYR A 173 -21.68 4.80 -2.97
C TYR A 173 -21.66 5.33 -1.52
N GLY A 174 -20.63 4.95 -0.75
CA GLY A 174 -20.48 5.41 0.64
C GLY A 174 -20.36 6.91 0.79
N LEU A 175 -19.76 7.61 -0.19
CA LEU A 175 -19.64 9.08 -0.15
C LEU A 175 -20.99 9.81 -0.15
N GLU A 176 -22.08 9.15 -0.52
CA GLU A 176 -23.44 9.72 -0.46
C GLU A 176 -24.03 9.69 0.95
N PHE A 177 -23.45 8.88 1.86
CA PHE A 177 -23.95 8.67 3.23
C PHE A 177 -23.08 9.33 4.31
N VAL A 178 -22.04 10.06 3.92
CA VAL A 178 -21.17 10.80 4.85
C VAL A 178 -21.98 11.87 5.59
N ASP A 179 -21.65 12.12 6.85
CA ASP A 179 -22.28 13.18 7.64
C ASP A 179 -22.17 14.54 6.91
N PRO A 180 -23.23 15.35 6.88
CA PRO A 180 -23.19 16.71 6.29
C PRO A 180 -22.06 17.59 6.84
N ARG A 181 -21.66 17.40 8.11
CA ARG A 181 -20.55 18.14 8.75
C ARG A 181 -19.18 17.70 8.28
N THR A 182 -19.05 16.59 7.54
CA THR A 182 -17.75 16.04 7.13
C THR A 182 -16.92 17.05 6.39
N THR A 183 -15.77 17.35 6.95
CA THR A 183 -14.71 18.18 6.33
C THR A 183 -13.71 17.32 5.59
N ILE A 184 -13.33 16.18 6.19
CA ILE A 184 -12.28 15.29 5.69
C ILE A 184 -12.80 13.85 5.70
N CYS A 185 -12.66 13.15 4.58
CA CYS A 185 -12.92 11.72 4.46
C CYS A 185 -11.64 10.93 4.73
N GLY A 186 -11.67 9.98 5.68
CA GLY A 186 -10.61 9.01 5.93
C GLY A 186 -10.95 7.66 5.28
N PHE A 187 -9.96 6.97 4.72
CA PHE A 187 -10.16 5.70 4.01
C PHE A 187 -9.27 4.63 4.63
N TYR A 188 -9.88 3.53 5.06
CA TYR A 188 -9.21 2.37 5.64
C TYR A 188 -9.74 1.08 5.04
N ASP A 189 -8.87 0.09 4.85
CA ASP A 189 -9.28 -1.27 4.49
C ASP A 189 -9.91 -1.98 5.70
N ALA A 190 -10.68 -3.02 5.46
CA ALA A 190 -11.45 -3.73 6.48
C ALA A 190 -10.59 -4.42 7.56
N GLU A 191 -9.28 -4.47 7.40
CA GLU A 191 -8.32 -4.97 8.39
C GLU A 191 -7.31 -3.92 8.86
N SER A 192 -7.52 -2.64 8.57
CA SER A 192 -6.57 -1.58 8.93
C SER A 192 -6.63 -1.21 10.41
N HIS A 193 -5.46 -1.12 11.04
CA HIS A 193 -5.31 -0.63 12.42
C HIS A 193 -4.36 0.57 12.43
N PRO A 194 -4.87 1.81 12.28
CA PRO A 194 -4.06 3.02 12.35
C PRO A 194 -3.60 3.35 13.78
N GLU A 195 -2.57 4.18 13.88
CA GLU A 195 -2.15 4.75 15.16
C GLU A 195 -3.26 5.64 15.77
N ALA A 196 -3.38 5.60 17.11
CA ALA A 196 -4.45 6.29 17.83
C ALA A 196 -4.52 7.81 17.54
N ASP A 197 -3.37 8.46 17.36
CA ASP A 197 -3.28 9.92 17.20
C ASP A 197 -3.39 10.41 15.74
N VAL A 198 -3.74 9.52 14.80
CA VAL A 198 -3.78 9.87 13.38
C VAL A 198 -4.74 11.03 13.08
N LEU A 199 -5.95 11.02 13.69
CA LEU A 199 -6.93 12.09 13.47
C LEU A 199 -6.49 13.42 14.09
N LEU A 200 -5.80 13.40 15.23
CA LEU A 200 -5.20 14.60 15.83
C LEU A 200 -4.19 15.25 14.89
N TYR A 201 -3.33 14.42 14.26
CA TYR A 201 -2.34 14.94 13.32
C TYR A 201 -3.00 15.55 12.06
N ILE A 202 -3.97 14.87 11.48
CA ILE A 202 -4.66 15.37 10.29
C ILE A 202 -5.44 16.66 10.62
N ALA A 203 -6.13 16.71 11.78
CA ALA A 203 -6.80 17.91 12.25
C ALA A 203 -5.79 19.07 12.46
N TRP A 204 -4.68 18.81 13.14
CA TRP A 204 -3.60 19.77 13.34
C TRP A 204 -3.05 20.31 12.00
N SER A 205 -2.79 19.41 11.04
CA SER A 205 -2.31 19.78 9.70
C SER A 205 -3.33 20.64 8.94
N TRP A 206 -4.62 20.27 9.01
CA TRP A 206 -5.70 21.03 8.38
C TRP A 206 -5.91 22.39 9.02
N LEU A 207 -5.87 22.51 10.34
CA LEU A 207 -6.01 23.77 11.06
C LEU A 207 -4.88 24.78 10.73
N HIS A 208 -3.67 24.30 10.41
CA HIS A 208 -2.58 25.17 9.94
C HIS A 208 -2.82 25.71 8.55
N ASP A 209 -3.46 24.95 7.69
CA ASP A 209 -3.74 25.32 6.30
C ASP A 209 -5.05 24.64 5.84
N PRO A 210 -6.21 25.30 6.06
CA PRO A 210 -7.54 24.74 5.83
C PRO A 210 -7.94 24.71 4.34
N ARG A 211 -6.99 24.37 3.46
CA ARG A 211 -7.24 24.12 2.04
C ARG A 211 -7.60 22.67 1.78
N GLU A 212 -8.16 22.40 0.60
CA GLU A 212 -8.38 21.04 0.12
C GLU A 212 -7.05 20.33 -0.10
N ARG A 213 -6.87 19.21 0.58
CA ARG A 213 -5.60 18.46 0.61
C ARG A 213 -5.84 16.95 0.54
N ILE A 214 -4.78 16.24 0.24
CA ILE A 214 -4.71 14.77 0.31
C ILE A 214 -3.53 14.42 1.22
N TRP A 215 -3.75 13.55 2.20
CA TRP A 215 -2.72 13.04 3.10
C TRP A 215 -2.65 11.53 2.96
N GLN A 216 -1.44 11.01 2.72
CA GLN A 216 -1.16 9.58 2.63
C GLN A 216 -0.16 9.18 3.69
N GLY A 217 -0.57 8.28 4.58
CA GLY A 217 0.31 7.68 5.59
C GLY A 217 0.91 6.35 5.15
N PRO A 218 1.97 5.89 5.85
CA PRO A 218 2.56 4.59 5.63
C PRO A 218 1.65 3.46 6.11
N VAL A 219 1.77 2.32 5.44
CA VAL A 219 1.05 1.09 5.78
C VAL A 219 2.05 -0.02 5.99
N PHE A 220 2.03 -0.67 7.16
CA PHE A 220 2.92 -1.78 7.48
C PHE A 220 2.16 -3.09 7.43
N GLN A 221 2.31 -3.81 6.33
CA GLN A 221 1.64 -5.10 6.11
C GLN A 221 2.38 -6.24 6.82
N VAL A 222 2.57 -6.14 8.13
CA VAL A 222 3.37 -7.08 8.93
C VAL A 222 2.59 -7.77 10.06
N ARG A 223 1.31 -7.40 10.31
CA ARG A 223 0.58 -7.87 11.49
C ARG A 223 0.48 -9.40 11.56
N ASN A 224 0.24 -10.06 10.44
CA ASN A 224 0.17 -11.52 10.35
C ASN A 224 1.52 -12.20 9.97
N PHE A 225 2.67 -11.56 10.21
CA PHE A 225 3.99 -11.98 9.74
C PHE A 225 4.29 -13.46 10.00
N TYR A 226 3.99 -13.96 11.20
CA TYR A 226 4.30 -15.34 11.58
C TYR A 226 3.42 -16.40 10.91
N GLN A 227 2.31 -16.00 10.28
CA GLN A 227 1.42 -16.86 9.51
C GLN A 227 1.77 -16.91 8.02
N LEU A 228 2.77 -16.14 7.59
CA LEU A 228 3.17 -16.00 6.18
C LEU A 228 4.11 -17.12 5.74
N GLY A 229 4.06 -17.46 4.45
CA GLY A 229 5.11 -18.23 3.79
C GLY A 229 6.44 -17.45 3.70
N VAL A 230 7.56 -18.16 3.48
CA VAL A 230 8.91 -17.58 3.50
C VAL A 230 9.06 -16.37 2.59
N ILE A 231 8.63 -16.47 1.33
CA ILE A 231 8.73 -15.38 0.35
C ILE A 231 7.87 -14.20 0.78
N THR A 232 6.66 -14.44 1.27
CA THR A 232 5.74 -13.38 1.69
C THR A 232 6.17 -12.70 2.99
N LYS A 233 6.92 -13.37 3.88
CA LYS A 233 7.58 -12.73 5.02
C LYS A 233 8.60 -11.68 4.59
N ILE A 234 9.44 -12.04 3.62
CA ILE A 234 10.44 -11.11 3.07
C ILE A 234 9.72 -9.95 2.36
N ALA A 235 8.68 -10.26 1.58
CA ALA A 235 7.85 -9.24 0.94
C ALA A 235 7.23 -8.26 1.95
N ALA A 236 6.74 -8.75 3.09
CA ALA A 236 6.15 -7.94 4.15
C ALA A 236 7.16 -6.95 4.75
N ILE A 237 8.38 -7.41 5.06
CA ILE A 237 9.45 -6.55 5.59
C ILE A 237 9.82 -5.46 4.57
N TYR A 238 10.04 -5.81 3.29
CA TYR A 238 10.41 -4.83 2.28
C TYR A 238 9.29 -3.86 1.92
N GLN A 239 8.05 -4.30 2.00
CA GLN A 239 6.89 -3.42 1.86
C GLN A 239 6.84 -2.39 3.01
N ALA A 240 7.02 -2.83 4.26
CA ALA A 240 7.06 -1.93 5.41
C ALA A 240 8.22 -0.93 5.33
N ILE A 241 9.44 -1.38 4.97
CA ILE A 241 10.59 -0.51 4.68
C ILE A 241 10.20 0.53 3.61
N SER A 242 9.59 0.08 2.51
CA SER A 242 9.23 0.98 1.41
C SER A 242 8.25 2.06 1.86
N HIS A 243 7.26 1.74 2.68
CA HIS A 243 6.29 2.73 3.18
C HIS A 243 6.90 3.68 4.22
N GLU A 244 7.84 3.20 5.05
CA GLU A 244 8.48 4.04 6.06
C GLU A 244 9.50 5.02 5.44
N ILE A 245 10.33 4.56 4.48
CA ILE A 245 11.47 5.35 4.03
C ILE A 245 11.43 5.76 2.56
N TYR A 246 10.81 4.96 1.67
CA TYR A 246 10.76 5.28 0.24
C TYR A 246 9.52 6.09 -0.14
N LEU A 247 8.36 5.82 0.44
CA LEU A 247 7.11 6.53 0.12
C LEU A 247 7.24 8.06 0.24
N PRO A 248 7.88 8.63 1.30
CA PRO A 248 8.09 10.08 1.35
C PRO A 248 8.94 10.63 0.21
N VAL A 249 9.87 9.84 -0.32
CA VAL A 249 10.72 10.22 -1.48
C VAL A 249 9.93 10.11 -2.78
N LEU A 250 9.14 9.04 -2.93
CA LEU A 250 8.25 8.82 -4.07
C LEU A 250 7.25 9.96 -4.22
N MET A 251 6.60 10.35 -3.12
CA MET A 251 5.58 11.40 -3.10
C MET A 251 6.10 12.80 -3.45
N ARG A 252 7.41 13.01 -3.52
CA ARG A 252 7.98 14.23 -4.12
C ARG A 252 7.92 14.26 -5.64
N LYS A 253 7.77 13.10 -6.28
CA LYS A 253 7.84 12.94 -7.74
C LYS A 253 6.53 12.47 -8.35
N LEU A 254 5.65 11.95 -7.53
CA LEU A 254 4.37 11.41 -7.93
C LEU A 254 3.33 11.72 -6.84
N PRO A 255 2.14 12.23 -7.17
CA PRO A 255 1.03 12.41 -6.23
C PRO A 255 0.44 11.04 -5.89
N PHE A 256 1.26 10.20 -5.21
CA PHE A 256 0.94 8.82 -4.89
C PHE A 256 -0.13 8.74 -3.81
N VAL A 257 -1.14 7.91 -4.05
CA VAL A 257 -2.19 7.55 -3.10
C VAL A 257 -2.33 6.02 -3.10
N GLY A 258 -2.43 5.42 -1.93
CA GLY A 258 -2.36 3.96 -1.73
C GLY A 258 -3.63 3.34 -1.16
N GLY A 259 -4.78 4.01 -1.23
CA GLY A 259 -6.10 3.45 -0.99
C GLY A 259 -6.48 3.17 0.47
N THR A 260 -5.53 3.18 1.41
CA THR A 260 -5.72 3.00 2.85
C THR A 260 -4.77 3.90 3.62
N ASN A 261 -5.06 4.19 4.89
CA ASN A 261 -4.39 5.24 5.67
C ASN A 261 -4.30 6.56 4.88
N LEU A 262 -5.41 6.90 4.26
CA LEU A 262 -5.58 7.98 3.31
C LEU A 262 -6.63 8.95 3.84
N PHE A 263 -6.35 10.26 3.76
CA PHE A 263 -7.33 11.29 4.06
C PHE A 263 -7.43 12.27 2.90
N VAL A 264 -8.66 12.66 2.56
CA VAL A 264 -8.94 13.57 1.44
C VAL A 264 -10.00 14.58 1.87
N GLY A 265 -9.79 15.83 1.57
CA GLY A 265 -10.80 16.87 1.76
C GLY A 265 -12.09 16.53 0.99
N ARG A 266 -13.25 16.59 1.66
CA ARG A 266 -14.54 16.21 1.07
C ARG A 266 -14.84 16.99 -0.22
N ARG A 267 -14.63 18.30 -0.20
CA ARG A 267 -14.89 19.16 -1.38
C ARG A 267 -14.01 18.80 -2.57
N LEU A 268 -12.78 18.33 -2.32
CA LEU A 268 -11.90 17.85 -3.39
C LEU A 268 -12.49 16.60 -4.06
N LEU A 269 -12.95 15.62 -3.27
CA LEU A 269 -13.61 14.41 -3.78
C LEU A 269 -14.85 14.74 -4.62
N GLU A 270 -15.68 15.67 -4.14
CA GLU A 270 -16.86 16.12 -4.86
C GLU A 270 -16.50 16.84 -6.18
N ARG A 271 -15.46 17.69 -6.16
CA ARG A 271 -14.99 18.44 -7.33
C ARG A 271 -14.47 17.53 -8.44
N ILE A 272 -13.70 16.49 -8.08
CA ILE A 272 -13.13 15.54 -9.04
C ILE A 272 -14.08 14.38 -9.37
N GLY A 273 -15.30 14.35 -8.84
CA GLY A 273 -16.31 13.33 -9.14
C GLY A 273 -16.03 11.95 -8.52
N GLY A 274 -15.41 11.90 -7.32
CA GLY A 274 -15.13 10.67 -6.58
C GLY A 274 -14.04 9.81 -7.23
N TYR A 275 -14.17 8.48 -7.09
CA TYR A 275 -13.21 7.48 -7.61
C TYR A 275 -13.57 7.02 -9.02
N ASP A 276 -12.57 6.70 -9.83
CA ASP A 276 -12.79 5.95 -11.08
C ASP A 276 -12.99 4.45 -10.74
N HIS A 277 -14.25 4.04 -10.67
CA HIS A 277 -14.62 2.67 -10.29
C HIS A 277 -14.16 1.59 -11.29
N ARG A 278 -13.66 1.97 -12.47
CA ARG A 278 -13.12 1.07 -13.50
C ARG A 278 -11.63 0.86 -13.37
N ALA A 279 -10.93 1.71 -12.61
CA ALA A 279 -9.51 1.57 -12.38
C ALA A 279 -9.23 0.42 -11.42
N LEU A 280 -8.25 -0.44 -11.75
CA LEU A 280 -7.79 -1.52 -10.86
C LEU A 280 -7.01 -0.99 -9.65
N THR A 281 -6.47 0.23 -9.77
CA THR A 281 -5.81 1.03 -8.73
C THR A 281 -6.48 2.40 -8.72
N GLU A 282 -7.71 2.43 -8.24
CA GLU A 282 -8.58 3.61 -8.17
C GLU A 282 -7.99 4.73 -7.31
N ASP A 283 -7.16 4.34 -6.37
CA ASP A 283 -6.41 5.18 -5.45
C ASP A 283 -5.30 5.96 -6.16
N LEU A 284 -4.41 5.26 -6.86
CA LEU A 284 -3.34 5.89 -7.65
C LEU A 284 -3.92 6.82 -8.72
N GLU A 285 -5.00 6.38 -9.37
CA GLU A 285 -5.74 7.17 -10.36
C GLU A 285 -6.25 8.46 -9.74
N LEU A 286 -6.88 8.38 -8.56
CA LEU A 286 -7.40 9.52 -7.81
C LEU A 286 -6.32 10.57 -7.56
N GLY A 287 -5.15 10.16 -7.06
CA GLY A 287 -4.05 11.08 -6.76
C GLY A 287 -3.52 11.81 -7.99
N VAL A 288 -3.33 11.09 -9.10
CA VAL A 288 -2.86 11.67 -10.37
C VAL A 288 -3.91 12.60 -10.96
N ARG A 289 -5.19 12.20 -10.98
CA ARG A 289 -6.30 13.02 -11.49
C ARG A 289 -6.51 14.28 -10.65
N ALA A 290 -6.49 14.16 -9.32
CA ALA A 290 -6.62 15.31 -8.42
C ALA A 290 -5.55 16.36 -8.72
N TYR A 291 -4.29 15.96 -8.91
CA TYR A 291 -3.23 16.89 -9.28
C TYR A 291 -3.47 17.51 -10.67
N LEU A 292 -3.79 16.72 -11.67
CA LEU A 292 -3.97 17.23 -13.04
C LEU A 292 -5.15 18.20 -13.16
N GLU A 293 -6.25 17.94 -12.43
CA GLU A 293 -7.47 18.76 -12.47
C GLU A 293 -7.43 19.99 -11.56
N THR A 294 -6.80 19.85 -10.37
CA THR A 294 -6.91 20.87 -9.33
C THR A 294 -5.57 21.42 -8.86
N GLY A 295 -4.46 20.80 -9.22
CA GLY A 295 -3.13 21.13 -8.74
C GLY A 295 -2.82 20.60 -7.32
N VAL A 296 -3.76 19.91 -6.67
CA VAL A 296 -3.56 19.35 -5.33
C VAL A 296 -2.63 18.15 -5.38
N TRP A 297 -1.51 18.26 -4.66
CA TRP A 297 -0.51 17.20 -4.53
C TRP A 297 -0.70 16.44 -3.22
N ALA A 298 -0.61 15.11 -3.25
CA ALA A 298 -0.71 14.29 -2.05
C ALA A 298 0.52 14.49 -1.13
N GLU A 299 0.28 14.62 0.17
CA GLU A 299 1.29 14.88 1.19
C GLU A 299 1.50 13.64 2.07
N TYR A 300 2.76 13.34 2.39
CA TYR A 300 3.09 12.26 3.31
C TYR A 300 2.94 12.71 4.76
N PHE A 301 2.37 11.82 5.62
CA PHE A 301 2.38 12.02 7.06
C PHE A 301 2.92 10.78 7.80
N PRO A 302 3.65 10.95 8.94
CA PRO A 302 4.39 9.86 9.58
C PRO A 302 3.59 9.13 10.68
N TYR A 303 2.33 8.77 10.42
CA TYR A 303 1.50 7.93 11.29
C TYR A 303 1.08 6.71 10.50
N TYR A 304 1.49 5.52 10.97
CA TYR A 304 1.26 4.28 10.23
C TYR A 304 -0.12 3.68 10.48
N SER A 305 -0.54 2.83 9.58
CA SER A 305 -1.56 1.80 9.80
C SER A 305 -0.90 0.43 9.66
N THR A 306 -1.28 -0.53 10.50
CA THR A 306 -0.84 -1.92 10.35
C THR A 306 -1.92 -2.75 9.67
N GLU A 307 -1.48 -3.64 8.77
CA GLU A 307 -2.35 -4.49 7.94
C GLU A 307 -1.77 -5.89 7.79
N GLN A 308 -2.49 -6.75 7.07
CA GLN A 308 -2.08 -8.10 6.75
C GLN A 308 -1.42 -8.17 5.36
N THR A 309 -0.36 -8.98 5.24
CA THR A 309 0.17 -9.45 3.94
C THR A 309 -0.57 -10.72 3.51
N PRO A 310 -0.79 -10.96 2.21
CA PRO A 310 -1.30 -12.24 1.72
C PRO A 310 -0.43 -13.41 2.20
N ALA A 311 -1.05 -14.42 2.83
CA ALA A 311 -0.30 -15.47 3.52
C ALA A 311 0.52 -16.36 2.57
N THR A 312 0.02 -16.63 1.36
CA THR A 312 0.68 -17.48 0.38
C THR A 312 1.28 -16.69 -0.77
N PHE A 313 2.33 -17.22 -1.38
CA PHE A 313 2.93 -16.59 -2.57
C PHE A 313 1.93 -16.44 -3.72
N HIS A 314 1.03 -17.41 -3.91
CA HIS A 314 -0.01 -17.31 -4.94
C HIS A 314 -0.95 -16.11 -4.73
N ALA A 315 -1.44 -15.92 -3.50
CA ALA A 315 -2.29 -14.78 -3.16
C ALA A 315 -1.53 -13.46 -3.29
N PHE A 316 -0.27 -13.41 -2.84
CA PHE A 316 0.62 -12.28 -3.02
C PHE A 316 0.84 -11.95 -4.50
N PHE A 317 1.15 -12.96 -5.31
CA PHE A 317 1.36 -12.81 -6.75
C PHE A 317 0.13 -12.19 -7.44
N ARG A 318 -1.07 -12.70 -7.15
CA ARG A 318 -2.33 -12.16 -7.72
C ARG A 318 -2.59 -10.71 -7.29
N GLN A 319 -2.34 -10.39 -6.02
CA GLN A 319 -2.49 -9.02 -5.52
C GLN A 319 -1.52 -8.07 -6.24
N ARG A 320 -0.23 -8.44 -6.33
CA ARG A 320 0.80 -7.59 -6.96
C ARG A 320 0.64 -7.52 -8.49
N LEU A 321 0.19 -8.58 -9.13
CA LEU A 321 -0.18 -8.58 -10.55
C LEU A 321 -1.30 -7.56 -10.82
N ARG A 322 -2.33 -7.52 -9.97
CA ARG A 322 -3.39 -6.52 -10.04
C ARG A 322 -2.84 -5.11 -9.89
N TRP A 323 -1.95 -4.87 -8.91
CA TRP A 323 -1.34 -3.56 -8.72
C TRP A 323 -0.47 -3.14 -9.91
N GLY A 324 0.36 -4.03 -10.43
CA GLY A 324 1.16 -3.76 -11.63
C GLY A 324 0.30 -3.49 -12.87
N SER A 325 -0.76 -4.26 -13.08
CA SER A 325 -1.72 -4.06 -14.17
C SER A 325 -2.48 -2.74 -14.03
N GLY A 326 -2.94 -2.41 -12.81
CA GLY A 326 -3.61 -1.14 -12.54
C GLY A 326 -2.69 0.06 -12.76
N HIS A 327 -1.43 -0.05 -12.36
CA HIS A 327 -0.44 0.99 -12.60
C HIS A 327 -0.24 1.27 -14.11
N LEU A 328 -0.13 0.21 -14.91
CA LEU A 328 -0.06 0.33 -16.37
C LEU A 328 -1.35 0.90 -16.97
N GLN A 329 -2.52 0.57 -16.41
CA GLN A 329 -3.81 1.13 -16.81
C GLN A 329 -3.86 2.65 -16.54
N VAL A 330 -3.38 3.11 -15.39
CA VAL A 330 -3.28 4.54 -15.06
C VAL A 330 -2.31 5.26 -15.99
N CYS A 331 -1.15 4.65 -16.31
CA CYS A 331 -0.23 5.19 -17.29
C CYS A 331 -0.91 5.40 -18.66
N ASP A 332 -1.66 4.40 -19.15
CA ASP A 332 -2.37 4.51 -20.43
C ASP A 332 -3.46 5.58 -20.39
N LYS A 333 -4.27 5.61 -19.33
CA LYS A 333 -5.32 6.61 -19.15
C LYS A 333 -4.76 8.03 -19.32
N PHE A 334 -3.69 8.36 -18.62
CA PHE A 334 -3.12 9.70 -18.65
C PHE A 334 -2.20 9.96 -19.86
N ARG A 335 -1.68 8.92 -20.51
CA ARG A 335 -0.98 9.06 -21.79
C ARG A 335 -1.87 9.67 -22.86
N TYR A 336 -3.13 9.27 -22.90
CA TYR A 336 -4.11 9.74 -23.91
C TYR A 336 -5.01 10.87 -23.40
N ALA A 337 -4.76 11.41 -22.21
CA ALA A 337 -5.52 12.51 -21.62
C ALA A 337 -5.04 13.87 -22.17
N TYR A 338 -5.29 14.13 -23.46
CA TYR A 338 -4.81 15.32 -24.19
C TYR A 338 -5.37 16.64 -23.67
N GLN A 339 -6.43 16.62 -22.85
CA GLN A 339 -6.96 17.80 -22.17
C GLN A 339 -5.99 18.41 -21.14
N TYR A 340 -4.97 17.66 -20.69
CA TYR A 340 -3.92 18.17 -19.82
C TYR A 340 -2.66 18.47 -20.61
N SER A 341 -1.99 19.58 -20.30
CA SER A 341 -0.74 19.98 -20.95
C SER A 341 0.39 18.96 -20.74
N TRP A 342 1.29 18.85 -21.74
CA TRP A 342 2.36 17.87 -21.70
C TRP A 342 3.41 18.16 -20.61
N ASP A 343 3.68 19.41 -20.32
CA ASP A 343 4.59 19.85 -19.25
C ASP A 343 4.16 19.35 -17.86
N LYS A 344 2.85 19.21 -17.61
CA LYS A 344 2.32 18.61 -16.39
C LYS A 344 2.31 17.09 -16.42
N ARG A 345 1.81 16.48 -17.49
CA ARG A 345 1.60 15.02 -17.54
C ARG A 345 2.86 14.23 -17.92
N GLY A 346 3.77 14.80 -18.74
CA GLY A 346 4.98 14.10 -19.19
C GLY A 346 5.87 13.62 -18.04
N PRO A 347 6.26 14.48 -17.08
CA PRO A 347 7.01 14.06 -15.88
C PRO A 347 6.27 13.04 -15.01
N LEU A 348 4.93 13.13 -14.91
CA LEU A 348 4.12 12.15 -14.21
C LEU A 348 4.15 10.78 -14.89
N LEU A 349 3.95 10.73 -16.20
CA LEU A 349 4.00 9.50 -16.99
C LEU A 349 5.34 8.82 -16.89
N TYR A 350 6.45 9.58 -16.96
CA TYR A 350 7.80 9.06 -16.75
C TYR A 350 7.94 8.43 -15.37
N ASN A 351 7.54 9.14 -14.31
CA ASN A 351 7.64 8.61 -12.95
C ASN A 351 6.69 7.43 -12.72
N LEU A 352 5.46 7.48 -13.24
CA LEU A 352 4.51 6.36 -13.20
C LEU A 352 5.13 5.11 -13.83
N PHE A 353 5.63 5.20 -15.07
CA PHE A 353 6.23 4.07 -15.74
C PHE A 353 7.48 3.57 -15.01
N TRP A 354 8.42 4.47 -14.70
CA TRP A 354 9.70 4.10 -14.12
C TRP A 354 9.53 3.48 -12.74
N LYS A 355 8.74 4.11 -11.85
CA LYS A 355 8.55 3.65 -10.47
C LYS A 355 7.62 2.43 -10.36
N GLY A 356 6.64 2.32 -11.25
CA GLY A 356 5.69 1.21 -11.26
C GLY A 356 6.18 -0.03 -11.99
N GLN A 357 7.02 0.11 -13.02
CA GLN A 357 7.43 -1.00 -13.89
C GLN A 357 8.93 -1.02 -14.14
N GLY A 358 9.54 0.09 -14.56
CA GLY A 358 10.91 0.14 -15.00
C GLY A 358 11.90 -0.34 -13.93
N GLU A 359 11.77 0.08 -12.70
CA GLU A 359 12.61 -0.37 -11.59
C GLU A 359 12.44 -1.87 -11.31
N TRP A 360 11.21 -2.40 -11.37
CA TRP A 360 10.96 -3.83 -11.16
C TRP A 360 11.60 -4.70 -12.24
N LEU A 361 11.51 -4.28 -13.51
CA LEU A 361 12.20 -4.95 -14.63
C LEU A 361 13.72 -4.90 -14.47
N LEU A 362 14.24 -3.77 -14.02
CA LEU A 362 15.67 -3.61 -13.74
C LEU A 362 16.12 -4.52 -12.59
N TYR A 363 15.36 -4.60 -11.49
CA TYR A 363 15.64 -5.51 -10.38
C TYR A 363 15.60 -6.97 -10.83
N GLN A 364 14.62 -7.35 -11.65
CA GLN A 364 14.54 -8.71 -12.19
C GLN A 364 15.79 -9.07 -13.00
N GLY A 365 16.23 -8.18 -13.89
CA GLY A 365 17.46 -8.37 -14.65
C GLY A 365 18.69 -8.47 -13.74
N ALA A 366 18.79 -7.56 -12.76
CA ALA A 366 19.90 -7.52 -11.80
C ALA A 366 20.01 -8.79 -10.93
N VAL A 367 18.93 -9.54 -10.74
CA VAL A 367 18.94 -10.82 -10.01
C VAL A 367 19.20 -12.01 -10.95
N LEU A 368 18.56 -12.02 -12.12
CA LEU A 368 18.66 -13.12 -13.08
C LEU A 368 20.09 -13.33 -13.57
N VAL A 369 20.81 -12.24 -13.90
CA VAL A 369 22.13 -12.32 -14.49
C VAL A 369 23.15 -12.91 -13.50
N PRO A 370 23.28 -12.46 -12.24
CA PRO A 370 24.16 -13.09 -11.26
C PRO A 370 23.84 -14.56 -10.98
N LEU A 371 22.53 -14.91 -10.92
CA LEU A 371 22.12 -16.32 -10.72
C LEU A 371 22.54 -17.21 -11.89
N SER A 372 22.36 -16.73 -13.12
CA SER A 372 22.80 -17.46 -14.31
C SER A 372 24.31 -17.75 -14.30
N ILE A 373 25.08 -16.81 -13.82
CA ILE A 373 26.54 -16.94 -13.73
C ILE A 373 26.99 -17.78 -12.55
N LEU A 374 26.30 -17.70 -11.41
CA LEU A 374 26.53 -18.66 -10.34
C LEU A 374 26.33 -20.09 -10.87
N PHE A 375 25.30 -20.33 -11.67
CA PHE A 375 25.03 -21.62 -12.30
C PHE A 375 26.16 -22.04 -13.27
N LEU A 376 26.64 -21.12 -14.10
CA LEU A 376 27.78 -21.37 -14.99
C LEU A 376 29.08 -21.63 -14.21
N GLY A 377 29.31 -20.92 -13.11
CA GLY A 377 30.46 -21.11 -12.23
C GLY A 377 30.47 -22.47 -11.55
N LEU A 378 29.32 -22.93 -11.07
CA LEU A 378 29.15 -24.27 -10.47
C LEU A 378 29.43 -25.40 -11.47
N ASN A 379 29.25 -25.16 -12.77
CA ASN A 379 29.56 -26.09 -13.84
C ASN A 379 31.00 -25.93 -14.42
N GLY A 380 31.88 -25.22 -13.71
CA GLY A 380 33.31 -25.10 -14.09
C GLY A 380 33.61 -24.12 -15.24
N GLY A 381 32.59 -23.36 -15.67
CA GLY A 381 32.73 -22.42 -16.81
C GLY A 381 33.32 -21.05 -16.47
N LEU A 382 33.65 -20.76 -15.20
CA LEU A 382 34.08 -19.41 -14.77
C LEU A 382 35.28 -19.47 -13.82
N ASP A 383 36.28 -18.68 -14.12
CA ASP A 383 37.40 -18.43 -13.22
C ASP A 383 37.20 -17.10 -12.46
N PRO A 384 36.91 -17.13 -11.15
CA PRO A 384 36.78 -15.91 -10.36
C PRO A 384 38.07 -15.10 -10.24
N SER A 385 39.21 -15.68 -10.57
CA SER A 385 40.53 -15.05 -10.44
C SER A 385 40.73 -13.84 -11.37
N ILE A 386 39.88 -13.69 -12.39
CA ILE A 386 39.83 -12.49 -13.26
C ILE A 386 39.61 -11.20 -12.47
N LEU A 387 38.95 -11.30 -11.26
CA LEU A 387 38.79 -10.16 -10.38
C LEU A 387 39.86 -10.15 -9.28
N PRO A 388 40.45 -8.99 -8.98
CA PRO A 388 41.38 -8.85 -7.86
C PRO A 388 40.74 -9.32 -6.54
N LEU A 389 41.54 -9.97 -5.67
CA LEU A 389 41.06 -10.50 -4.39
C LEU A 389 40.35 -9.46 -3.55
N GLY A 390 40.90 -8.25 -3.46
CA GLY A 390 40.27 -7.15 -2.70
C GLY A 390 38.89 -6.78 -3.23
N PHE A 391 38.68 -6.81 -4.53
CA PHE A 391 37.37 -6.53 -5.13
C PHE A 391 36.35 -7.65 -4.83
N ARG A 392 36.75 -8.92 -4.92
CA ARG A 392 35.93 -10.06 -4.52
C ARG A 392 35.51 -9.97 -3.06
N THR A 393 36.42 -9.56 -2.19
CA THR A 393 36.13 -9.33 -0.76
C THR A 393 35.07 -8.26 -0.56
N VAL A 394 35.15 -7.13 -1.28
CA VAL A 394 34.10 -6.08 -1.25
C VAL A 394 32.73 -6.64 -1.65
N LEU A 395 32.67 -7.46 -2.70
CA LEU A 395 31.41 -8.07 -3.13
C LEU A 395 30.76 -8.92 -2.01
N HIS A 396 31.55 -9.68 -1.23
CA HIS A 396 31.05 -10.45 -0.09
C HIS A 396 30.53 -9.53 1.03
N TYR A 397 31.21 -8.43 1.34
CA TYR A 397 30.74 -7.47 2.34
C TYR A 397 29.40 -6.83 1.94
N LEU A 398 29.16 -6.57 0.66
CA LEU A 398 27.89 -6.05 0.20
C LEU A 398 26.73 -7.03 0.50
N VAL A 399 26.94 -8.34 0.29
CA VAL A 399 25.94 -9.36 0.66
C VAL A 399 25.68 -9.35 2.16
N PHE A 400 26.76 -9.30 2.96
CA PHE A 400 26.63 -9.24 4.43
C PHE A 400 25.82 -8.02 4.88
N ILE A 401 26.10 -6.83 4.31
CA ILE A 401 25.36 -5.59 4.61
C ILE A 401 23.88 -5.74 4.26
N TYR A 402 23.56 -6.41 3.14
CA TYR A 402 22.18 -6.65 2.72
C TYR A 402 21.41 -7.53 3.71
N PHE A 403 22.02 -8.61 4.19
CA PHE A 403 21.43 -9.44 5.25
C PHE A 403 21.31 -8.68 6.57
N ALA A 404 22.36 -8.01 7.00
CA ALA A 404 22.36 -7.22 8.24
C ALA A 404 21.24 -6.18 8.24
N PHE A 405 21.04 -5.49 7.12
CA PHE A 405 19.94 -4.54 6.94
C PHE A 405 18.56 -5.23 7.04
N THR A 406 18.40 -6.41 6.46
CA THR A 406 17.15 -7.17 6.51
C THR A 406 16.81 -7.63 7.93
N PHE A 407 17.81 -8.14 8.67
CA PHE A 407 17.62 -8.50 10.08
C PHE A 407 17.35 -7.29 10.98
N TYR A 408 18.03 -6.17 10.72
CA TYR A 408 17.73 -4.90 11.39
C TYR A 408 16.27 -4.48 11.14
N ALA A 409 15.81 -4.53 9.89
CA ALA A 409 14.44 -4.19 9.54
C ALA A 409 13.43 -5.13 10.20
N TYR A 410 13.71 -6.43 10.25
CA TYR A 410 12.89 -7.39 10.99
C TYR A 410 12.76 -6.99 12.47
N GLY A 411 13.87 -6.73 13.15
CA GLY A 411 13.85 -6.28 14.55
C GLY A 411 13.09 -4.96 14.72
N HIS A 412 13.24 -4.02 13.78
CA HIS A 412 12.54 -2.74 13.82
C HIS A 412 11.01 -2.90 13.68
N PHE A 413 10.54 -3.74 12.76
CA PHE A 413 9.11 -3.93 12.52
C PHE A 413 8.46 -5.00 13.41
N SER A 414 9.24 -5.80 14.18
CA SER A 414 8.70 -6.86 15.04
C SER A 414 7.67 -6.36 16.07
N ARG A 415 7.81 -5.12 16.53
CA ARG A 415 6.86 -4.45 17.43
C ARG A 415 5.44 -4.24 16.82
N HIS A 416 5.30 -4.33 15.51
CA HIS A 416 4.04 -4.19 14.78
C HIS A 416 3.44 -5.54 14.36
N MET A 417 4.14 -6.62 14.68
CA MET A 417 3.70 -7.99 14.41
C MET A 417 2.84 -8.52 15.55
N ALA A 418 2.01 -9.51 15.27
CA ALA A 418 1.28 -10.20 16.33
C ALA A 418 2.27 -10.83 17.33
N PRO A 419 1.99 -10.77 18.66
CA PRO A 419 2.85 -11.34 19.67
C PRO A 419 2.94 -12.86 19.54
N VAL A 420 4.14 -13.40 19.63
CA VAL A 420 4.43 -14.83 19.49
C VAL A 420 5.55 -15.23 20.45
N THR A 421 5.78 -16.54 20.61
CA THR A 421 6.87 -17.06 21.42
C THR A 421 8.25 -16.70 20.82
N TRP A 422 9.29 -16.65 21.64
CA TRP A 422 10.63 -16.35 21.17
C TRP A 422 11.17 -17.35 20.14
N TRP A 423 10.76 -18.62 20.20
CA TRP A 423 11.08 -19.63 19.21
C TRP A 423 10.49 -19.32 17.83
N GLN A 424 9.26 -18.83 17.81
CA GLN A 424 8.62 -18.37 16.55
C GLN A 424 9.29 -17.11 16.01
N GLN A 425 9.74 -16.21 16.88
CA GLN A 425 10.54 -15.04 16.47
C GLN A 425 11.87 -15.47 15.85
N LEU A 426 12.59 -16.39 16.50
CA LEU A 426 13.84 -16.92 15.98
C LEU A 426 13.61 -17.64 14.64
N GLY A 427 12.59 -18.50 14.55
CA GLY A 427 12.22 -19.18 13.32
C GLY A 427 11.86 -18.19 12.19
N GLY A 428 11.14 -17.12 12.50
CA GLY A 428 10.85 -16.04 11.57
C GLY A 428 12.10 -15.33 11.06
N ALA A 429 13.05 -15.04 11.96
CA ALA A 429 14.33 -14.44 11.60
C ALA A 429 15.15 -15.37 10.68
N LEU A 430 15.28 -16.66 11.03
CA LEU A 430 16.05 -17.63 10.21
C LEU A 430 15.48 -17.78 8.78
N GLN A 431 14.16 -17.66 8.60
CA GLN A 431 13.56 -17.71 7.30
C GLN A 431 13.95 -16.53 6.38
N LEU A 432 14.44 -15.42 6.94
CA LEU A 432 14.96 -14.30 6.16
C LEU A 432 16.28 -14.62 5.44
N LEU A 433 16.95 -15.71 5.80
CA LEU A 433 18.11 -16.21 5.05
C LEU A 433 17.75 -16.62 3.61
N ALA A 434 16.46 -16.86 3.31
CA ALA A 434 15.97 -17.08 1.95
C ALA A 434 15.89 -15.80 1.10
N LEU A 435 16.39 -14.66 1.58
CA LEU A 435 16.34 -13.36 0.92
C LEU A 435 16.85 -13.35 -0.53
N PRO A 436 18.01 -13.98 -0.88
CA PRO A 436 18.46 -14.01 -2.28
C PRO A 436 17.47 -14.69 -3.21
N PHE A 437 16.87 -15.79 -2.74
CA PHE A 437 15.86 -16.54 -3.46
C PHE A 437 14.56 -15.72 -3.59
N ALA A 438 14.07 -15.12 -2.52
CA ALA A 438 12.87 -14.28 -2.54
C ALA A 438 13.05 -13.08 -3.48
N SER A 439 14.22 -12.48 -3.54
CA SER A 439 14.52 -11.33 -4.41
C SER A 439 14.27 -11.63 -5.89
N PHE A 440 14.39 -12.90 -6.31
CA PHE A 440 14.04 -13.33 -7.66
C PHE A 440 12.51 -13.34 -7.89
N PHE A 441 11.73 -13.77 -6.90
CA PHE A 441 10.28 -13.95 -7.03
C PHE A 441 9.48 -12.67 -6.86
N LEU A 442 9.97 -11.70 -6.08
CA LEU A 442 9.23 -10.47 -5.77
C LEU A 442 8.90 -9.60 -6.99
N PRO A 443 9.76 -9.45 -8.01
CA PRO A 443 9.44 -8.69 -9.23
C PRO A 443 8.51 -9.42 -10.21
N LEU A 444 8.39 -10.76 -10.14
CA LEU A 444 7.65 -11.56 -11.13
C LEU A 444 6.22 -11.07 -11.42
N PRO A 445 5.40 -10.66 -10.43
CA PRO A 445 4.06 -10.16 -10.72
C PRO A 445 4.06 -8.93 -11.64
N TYR A 446 5.02 -8.02 -11.48
CA TYR A 446 5.14 -6.79 -12.27
C TYR A 446 5.66 -7.08 -13.67
N THR A 447 6.63 -7.98 -13.81
CA THR A 447 7.10 -8.48 -15.11
C THR A 447 5.96 -9.17 -15.85
N THR A 448 5.19 -10.02 -15.16
CA THR A 448 4.01 -10.67 -15.72
C THR A 448 2.96 -9.66 -16.18
N ALA A 449 2.68 -8.60 -15.38
CA ALA A 449 1.77 -7.53 -15.78
C ALA A 449 2.20 -6.85 -17.07
N SER A 450 3.51 -6.58 -17.24
CA SER A 450 4.07 -5.98 -18.46
C SER A 450 3.92 -6.90 -19.67
N ILE A 451 4.20 -8.21 -19.52
CA ILE A 451 4.02 -9.20 -20.58
C ILE A 451 2.53 -9.34 -20.95
N MET A 452 1.64 -9.45 -19.96
CA MET A 452 0.20 -9.55 -20.20
C MET A 452 -0.35 -8.30 -20.90
N LYS A 453 0.19 -7.12 -20.59
CA LYS A 453 -0.13 -5.89 -21.30
C LYS A 453 0.29 -5.97 -22.77
N ALA A 454 1.52 -6.39 -23.04
CA ALA A 454 2.03 -6.52 -24.42
C ALA A 454 1.21 -7.53 -25.25
N LEU A 455 0.64 -8.54 -24.58
CA LEU A 455 -0.22 -9.56 -25.20
C LEU A 455 -1.73 -9.18 -25.18
N ASN A 456 -2.12 -7.99 -24.71
CA ASN A 456 -3.52 -7.56 -24.53
C ASN A 456 -4.36 -8.54 -23.67
N ARG A 457 -3.74 -9.15 -22.64
CA ARG A 457 -4.35 -10.15 -21.72
C ARG A 457 -4.41 -9.67 -20.26
N GLN A 458 -4.47 -8.38 -20.01
CA GLN A 458 -4.50 -7.83 -18.66
C GLN A 458 -5.75 -8.27 -17.88
N PRO A 459 -5.65 -8.47 -16.55
CA PRO A 459 -6.81 -8.71 -15.70
C PRO A 459 -7.81 -7.55 -15.82
N GLN A 460 -9.08 -7.89 -16.03
CA GLN A 460 -10.17 -6.92 -16.16
C GLN A 460 -11.00 -6.78 -14.87
N THR A 461 -10.84 -7.75 -13.94
CA THR A 461 -11.69 -7.84 -12.76
C THR A 461 -10.86 -7.76 -11.47
N TRP A 462 -11.46 -7.10 -10.48
CA TRP A 462 -10.92 -7.09 -9.13
C TRP A 462 -11.20 -8.44 -8.45
N VAL A 463 -10.17 -9.06 -7.90
CA VAL A 463 -10.28 -10.30 -7.13
C VAL A 463 -9.81 -10.02 -5.71
N LYS A 464 -10.66 -10.36 -4.73
CA LYS A 464 -10.35 -10.20 -3.31
C LYS A 464 -9.11 -11.00 -2.92
N THR A 465 -8.26 -10.39 -2.09
CA THR A 465 -7.12 -11.06 -1.45
C THR A 465 -7.62 -11.78 -0.19
N PRO A 466 -7.38 -13.10 -0.03
CA PRO A 466 -7.75 -13.81 1.20
C PRO A 466 -7.04 -13.24 2.42
N ARG A 467 -7.76 -13.14 3.55
CA ARG A 467 -7.21 -12.72 4.84
C ARG A 467 -6.89 -13.91 5.72
N THR A 468 -5.97 -13.72 6.67
CA THR A 468 -5.74 -14.66 7.76
C THR A 468 -6.66 -14.30 8.93
N LYS A 469 -7.21 -15.32 9.60
CA LYS A 469 -8.03 -15.09 10.80
C LYS A 469 -7.20 -14.41 11.88
N GLU A 470 -7.74 -13.38 12.48
CA GLU A 470 -7.18 -12.75 13.66
C GLU A 470 -7.74 -13.42 14.91
N ALA A 471 -6.90 -13.59 15.95
CA ALA A 471 -7.40 -13.98 17.24
C ALA A 471 -8.31 -12.84 17.76
N THR A 472 -9.54 -13.15 18.07
CA THR A 472 -10.39 -12.23 18.83
C THR A 472 -9.71 -11.95 20.16
N ARG A 473 -9.46 -10.68 20.46
CA ARG A 473 -8.94 -10.23 21.76
C ARG A 473 -10.00 -10.31 22.83
#